data_411759ee4a6d758e65d3a3175be79983
#
_entry.id   411759ee4a6d758e65d3a3175be79983
#
_cell.length_a   1.000
_cell.length_b   1.000
_cell.length_c   1.000
_cell.angle_alpha   90.00
_cell.angle_beta   90.00
_cell.angle_gamma   90.00
#
_symmetry.space_group_name_H-M   'P 1'
#
loop_
_entity.id
_entity.type
_entity.pdbx_description
1 polymer ?
#
loop_
_entity_poly.entity_id
_entity_poly.type
_entity_poly.pdbx_seq_one_letter_code
_entity_poly.pdbx_strand_id
1 'polypeptide(L)'
;MNPKLHTPVCDLLGCELPIVLAGMGGPSRSELVAAVTRAGGFGFLGMVRESPDLIYSEIEKVRAKTDRDFGVNLIPAATKPDLLEAEIKAVLAARVPVVCLFWDLSAEVVKRLRGEGVLVVCQVGGLHEAEDAQEAGAQVLIAQGVEAGGHVRGTIPRAEIVRGVVKVADVPVLAAGGMSSGRDLVEMLELGAQGVVLGTALLATKESFAHDYHKQRIVAAKPGETVHTQDFHVNWPRGAYVRVLENSVTRGEHGDPFNGHREAIGKEGERTIWLFSTDSPLKDMTGDFEKMALYAGNAAGAIKDVVPAADRIAAIIAEADALLPKAGAVAATSEEKLSSPVCYAHESSDQYAGYATREELIAFCNELLEAERAGARITARSATEAKDAATRDLLRDIQKDEARWCAMLLKWIGHLNGEPSARVGAFYEKCLAFTDLKERIAFINRGQGWVVKKLRDMLPKVRDDRMHADFKAMLESHEENIRRAS
;
A
#
# COMPACT_ATOMS: atom_id res chain seq x y z
N MET A 1 9.21 10.71 15.04
CA MET A 1 8.04 10.18 14.31
C MET A 1 7.33 9.17 15.20
N ASN A 2 6.01 9.26 15.29
CA ASN A 2 5.21 8.35 16.11
C ASN A 2 5.33 6.91 15.57
N PRO A 3 5.55 5.90 16.43
CA PRO A 3 5.64 4.49 16.02
C PRO A 3 4.44 3.98 15.21
N LYS A 4 3.26 4.52 15.47
CA LYS A 4 2.02 4.17 14.75
C LYS A 4 2.04 4.56 13.26
N LEU A 5 2.99 5.41 12.84
CA LEU A 5 3.20 5.79 11.45
C LEU A 5 4.13 4.83 10.69
N HIS A 6 4.58 3.75 11.31
CA HIS A 6 5.22 2.64 10.63
C HIS A 6 4.39 1.38 10.88
N THR A 7 3.64 0.96 9.88
CA THR A 7 2.68 -0.15 9.97
C THR A 7 3.22 -1.40 9.27
N PRO A 8 2.66 -2.59 9.48
CA PRO A 8 3.11 -3.84 8.83
C PRO A 8 3.19 -3.75 7.31
N VAL A 9 2.31 -2.99 6.66
CA VAL A 9 2.38 -2.78 5.20
C VAL A 9 3.67 -2.08 4.79
N CYS A 10 4.24 -1.24 5.65
CA CYS A 10 5.53 -0.59 5.38
C CYS A 10 6.66 -1.61 5.29
N ASP A 11 6.69 -2.57 6.21
CA ASP A 11 7.67 -3.66 6.19
C ASP A 11 7.49 -4.55 4.94
N LEU A 12 6.23 -4.85 4.59
CA LEU A 12 5.89 -5.67 3.43
C LEU A 12 6.27 -5.01 2.09
N LEU A 13 6.05 -3.70 1.97
CA LEU A 13 6.36 -2.92 0.77
C LEU A 13 7.81 -2.38 0.75
N GLY A 14 8.55 -2.49 1.86
CA GLY A 14 9.92 -1.95 1.96
C GLY A 14 9.97 -0.41 2.04
N CYS A 15 8.93 0.24 2.57
CA CYS A 15 8.87 1.69 2.76
C CYS A 15 8.94 2.10 4.23
N GLU A 16 9.12 3.39 4.51
CA GLU A 16 9.23 3.92 5.88
C GLU A 16 7.90 4.46 6.40
N LEU A 17 7.07 4.96 5.49
CA LEU A 17 5.84 5.69 5.78
C LEU A 17 4.62 4.99 5.18
N PRO A 18 3.47 5.00 5.85
CA PRO A 18 2.26 4.34 5.37
C PRO A 18 1.53 5.22 4.32
N ILE A 19 2.29 5.78 3.39
CA ILE A 19 1.81 6.60 2.28
C ILE A 19 2.21 5.95 0.96
N VAL A 20 1.22 5.66 0.14
CA VAL A 20 1.39 5.02 -1.16
C VAL A 20 0.91 5.97 -2.26
N LEU A 21 1.71 6.14 -3.31
CA LEU A 21 1.29 6.81 -4.54
C LEU A 21 0.43 5.87 -5.37
N ALA A 22 -0.77 6.31 -5.73
CA ALA A 22 -1.62 5.59 -6.68
C ALA A 22 -0.94 5.41 -8.04
N GLY A 23 -1.11 4.25 -8.66
CA GLY A 23 -0.64 3.97 -10.02
C GLY A 23 -1.52 4.66 -11.07
N MET A 24 -1.43 5.98 -11.19
CA MET A 24 -2.23 6.77 -12.12
C MET A 24 -1.65 6.67 -13.55
N GLY A 25 -2.44 6.13 -14.48
CA GLY A 25 -2.06 6.07 -15.90
C GLY A 25 -1.74 7.48 -16.45
N GLY A 26 -0.52 7.67 -16.92
CA GLY A 26 0.02 8.95 -17.34
C GLY A 26 0.70 9.75 -16.22
N PRO A 27 0.02 10.29 -15.19
CA PRO A 27 0.65 11.14 -14.16
C PRO A 27 1.74 10.47 -13.32
N SER A 28 1.59 9.17 -13.01
CA SER A 28 2.56 8.43 -12.17
C SER A 28 3.69 7.83 -13.00
N ARG A 29 4.57 8.69 -13.49
CA ARG A 29 5.83 8.35 -14.18
C ARG A 29 7.01 8.31 -13.19
N SER A 30 8.18 7.95 -13.69
CA SER A 30 9.41 7.72 -12.93
C SER A 30 9.82 8.86 -12.00
N GLU A 31 9.64 10.13 -12.41
CA GLU A 31 9.99 11.28 -11.57
C GLU A 31 9.18 11.31 -10.26
N LEU A 32 7.87 11.12 -10.37
CA LEU A 32 6.97 11.13 -9.22
C LEU A 32 7.19 9.89 -8.34
N VAL A 33 7.30 8.70 -8.95
CA VAL A 33 7.53 7.45 -8.21
C VAL A 33 8.84 7.55 -7.43
N ALA A 34 9.93 7.97 -8.06
CA ALA A 34 11.22 8.12 -7.39
C ALA A 34 11.20 9.19 -6.29
N ALA A 35 10.46 10.29 -6.47
CA ALA A 35 10.32 11.33 -5.44
C ALA A 35 9.59 10.81 -4.20
N VAL A 36 8.48 10.07 -4.40
CA VAL A 36 7.69 9.47 -3.32
C VAL A 36 8.49 8.41 -2.57
N THR A 37 9.18 7.50 -3.27
CA THR A 37 9.97 6.44 -2.63
C THR A 37 11.14 7.02 -1.82
N ARG A 38 11.84 8.03 -2.36
CA ARG A 38 12.90 8.73 -1.61
C ARG A 38 12.39 9.48 -0.38
N ALA A 39 11.15 9.96 -0.43
CA ALA A 39 10.49 10.59 0.72
C ALA A 39 10.00 9.59 1.78
N GLY A 40 10.28 8.30 1.61
CA GLY A 40 9.93 7.23 2.55
C GLY A 40 8.59 6.55 2.28
N GLY A 41 7.81 7.02 1.31
CA GLY A 41 6.57 6.36 0.86
C GLY A 41 6.83 5.21 -0.11
N PHE A 42 5.77 4.63 -0.66
CA PHE A 42 5.83 3.62 -1.73
C PHE A 42 5.17 4.15 -3.01
N GLY A 43 5.77 3.95 -4.17
CA GLY A 43 5.26 4.46 -5.43
C GLY A 43 4.87 3.38 -6.43
N PHE A 44 3.70 3.54 -7.09
CA PHE A 44 3.32 2.73 -8.24
C PHE A 44 3.47 3.52 -9.53
N LEU A 45 4.24 2.98 -10.51
CA LEU A 45 4.18 3.44 -11.91
C LEU A 45 2.81 3.10 -12.51
N GLY A 46 2.17 4.07 -13.16
CA GLY A 46 0.88 3.87 -13.84
C GLY A 46 1.10 3.42 -15.27
N MET A 47 1.14 2.11 -15.53
CA MET A 47 1.55 1.53 -16.82
C MET A 47 0.41 0.83 -17.56
N VAL A 48 -0.81 1.31 -17.41
CA VAL A 48 -1.97 0.75 -18.10
C VAL A 48 -1.95 1.09 -19.59
N ARG A 49 -2.02 0.08 -20.44
CA ARG A 49 -2.01 0.19 -21.92
C ARG A 49 -0.76 0.84 -22.50
N GLU A 50 0.35 0.73 -21.79
CA GLU A 50 1.63 1.26 -22.24
C GLU A 50 2.44 0.22 -23.00
N SER A 51 3.32 0.69 -23.89
CA SER A 51 4.22 -0.22 -24.59
C SER A 51 5.26 -0.84 -23.65
N PRO A 52 5.71 -2.08 -23.90
CA PRO A 52 6.80 -2.68 -23.13
C PRO A 52 8.05 -1.80 -23.04
N ASP A 53 8.40 -1.12 -24.12
CA ASP A 53 9.57 -0.23 -24.19
C ASP A 53 9.43 0.94 -23.21
N LEU A 54 8.23 1.53 -23.13
CA LEU A 54 7.98 2.61 -22.16
C LEU A 54 8.01 2.08 -20.73
N ILE A 55 7.43 0.91 -20.47
CA ILE A 55 7.48 0.26 -19.15
C ILE A 55 8.93 0.07 -18.72
N TYR A 56 9.78 -0.51 -19.56
CA TYR A 56 11.21 -0.67 -19.29
C TYR A 56 11.90 0.67 -19.03
N SER A 57 11.67 1.64 -19.91
CA SER A 57 12.28 2.97 -19.79
C SER A 57 11.92 3.65 -18.47
N GLU A 58 10.65 3.61 -18.06
CA GLU A 58 10.22 4.22 -16.80
C GLU A 58 10.76 3.47 -15.57
N ILE A 59 10.82 2.14 -15.59
CA ILE A 59 11.43 1.34 -14.53
C ILE A 59 12.92 1.70 -14.36
N GLU A 60 13.69 1.74 -15.44
CA GLU A 60 15.12 2.09 -15.39
C GLU A 60 15.35 3.53 -14.90
N LYS A 61 14.49 4.47 -15.31
CA LYS A 61 14.54 5.85 -14.81
C LYS A 61 14.26 5.96 -13.30
N VAL A 62 13.36 5.12 -12.75
CA VAL A 62 13.16 5.07 -11.30
C VAL A 62 14.41 4.54 -10.62
N ARG A 63 14.95 3.41 -11.09
CA ARG A 63 16.16 2.78 -10.54
C ARG A 63 17.39 3.67 -10.58
N ALA A 64 17.49 4.52 -11.61
CA ALA A 64 18.57 5.51 -11.69
C ALA A 64 18.48 6.61 -10.62
N LYS A 65 17.33 6.77 -9.95
CA LYS A 65 17.06 7.84 -8.98
C LYS A 65 16.90 7.35 -7.54
N THR A 66 16.63 6.06 -7.34
CA THR A 66 16.43 5.45 -6.02
C THR A 66 16.77 3.97 -6.05
N ASP A 67 17.33 3.48 -4.96
CA ASP A 67 17.59 2.07 -4.70
C ASP A 67 16.45 1.38 -3.93
N ARG A 68 15.38 2.13 -3.63
CA ARG A 68 14.20 1.64 -2.90
C ARG A 68 13.25 0.90 -3.82
N ASP A 69 12.49 -0.04 -3.26
CA ASP A 69 11.45 -0.77 -3.98
C ASP A 69 10.30 0.15 -4.39
N PHE A 70 9.69 -0.19 -5.52
CA PHE A 70 8.50 0.43 -6.08
C PHE A 70 7.68 -0.61 -6.85
N GLY A 71 6.46 -0.27 -7.22
CA GLY A 71 5.57 -1.16 -7.94
C GLY A 71 5.15 -0.64 -9.32
N VAL A 72 4.46 -1.50 -10.05
CA VAL A 72 3.80 -1.18 -11.32
C VAL A 72 2.31 -1.46 -11.20
N ASN A 73 1.47 -0.54 -11.66
CA ASN A 73 0.03 -0.75 -11.77
C ASN A 73 -0.35 -1.15 -13.19
N LEU A 74 -1.09 -2.26 -13.30
CA LEU A 74 -1.69 -2.76 -14.54
C LEU A 74 -3.21 -2.89 -14.37
N ILE A 75 -3.95 -2.77 -15.47
CA ILE A 75 -5.41 -2.91 -15.47
C ILE A 75 -5.82 -3.92 -16.57
N PRO A 76 -5.91 -5.21 -16.20
CA PRO A 76 -6.20 -6.28 -17.17
C PRO A 76 -7.47 -6.03 -18.00
N ALA A 77 -8.56 -5.62 -17.38
CA ALA A 77 -9.85 -5.38 -18.03
C ALA A 77 -9.85 -4.21 -19.03
N ALA A 78 -8.91 -3.28 -18.90
CA ALA A 78 -8.79 -2.13 -19.79
C ALA A 78 -7.71 -2.30 -20.88
N THR A 79 -6.95 -3.40 -20.85
CA THR A 79 -5.83 -3.65 -21.74
C THR A 79 -6.16 -4.82 -22.68
N LYS A 80 -5.86 -4.68 -23.97
CA LYS A 80 -6.05 -5.77 -24.95
C LYS A 80 -5.18 -6.98 -24.54
N PRO A 81 -5.65 -8.23 -24.74
CA PRO A 81 -4.95 -9.42 -24.26
C PRO A 81 -3.48 -9.53 -24.69
N ASP A 82 -3.17 -9.27 -25.97
CA ASP A 82 -1.78 -9.35 -26.48
C ASP A 82 -0.88 -8.29 -25.83
N LEU A 83 -1.40 -7.07 -25.61
CA LEU A 83 -0.66 -6.01 -24.95
C LEU A 83 -0.48 -6.31 -23.46
N LEU A 84 -1.53 -6.79 -22.79
CA LEU A 84 -1.44 -7.20 -21.37
C LEU A 84 -0.38 -8.28 -21.17
N GLU A 85 -0.33 -9.26 -22.06
CA GLU A 85 0.70 -10.30 -22.04
C GLU A 85 2.11 -9.71 -22.20
N ALA A 86 2.27 -8.73 -23.09
CA ALA A 86 3.53 -8.04 -23.29
C ALA A 86 3.91 -7.15 -22.09
N GLU A 87 2.93 -6.44 -21.49
CA GLU A 87 3.12 -5.66 -20.25
C GLU A 87 3.57 -6.56 -19.08
N ILE A 88 2.90 -7.70 -18.86
CA ILE A 88 3.25 -8.65 -17.80
C ILE A 88 4.67 -9.19 -18.02
N LYS A 89 5.01 -9.60 -19.23
CA LYS A 89 6.37 -10.06 -19.56
C LYS A 89 7.43 -8.99 -19.29
N ALA A 90 7.16 -7.74 -19.65
CA ALA A 90 8.07 -6.62 -19.42
C ALA A 90 8.30 -6.41 -17.90
N VAL A 91 7.23 -6.40 -17.11
CA VAL A 91 7.30 -6.23 -15.66
C VAL A 91 8.08 -7.37 -14.99
N LEU A 92 7.82 -8.63 -15.40
CA LEU A 92 8.52 -9.81 -14.88
C LEU A 92 10.00 -9.80 -15.27
N ALA A 93 10.30 -9.53 -16.55
CA ALA A 93 11.69 -9.46 -17.03
C ALA A 93 12.48 -8.33 -16.36
N ALA A 94 11.81 -7.19 -16.09
CA ALA A 94 12.39 -6.10 -15.31
C ALA A 94 12.47 -6.40 -13.81
N ARG A 95 11.94 -7.54 -13.32
CA ARG A 95 11.96 -7.95 -11.92
C ARG A 95 11.40 -6.88 -10.97
N VAL A 96 10.23 -6.36 -11.32
CA VAL A 96 9.51 -5.44 -10.42
C VAL A 96 8.98 -6.23 -9.23
N PRO A 97 9.25 -5.80 -7.99
CA PRO A 97 8.89 -6.59 -6.81
C PRO A 97 7.40 -6.60 -6.49
N VAL A 98 6.66 -5.55 -6.90
CA VAL A 98 5.25 -5.36 -6.53
C VAL A 98 4.42 -4.97 -7.76
N VAL A 99 3.30 -5.65 -7.97
CA VAL A 99 2.32 -5.29 -9.00
C VAL A 99 0.97 -4.99 -8.35
N CYS A 100 0.39 -3.84 -8.69
CA CYS A 100 -0.97 -3.49 -8.33
C CYS A 100 -1.90 -3.78 -9.50
N LEU A 101 -3.00 -4.46 -9.23
CA LEU A 101 -4.06 -4.74 -10.18
C LEU A 101 -5.33 -3.99 -9.79
N PHE A 102 -6.03 -3.46 -10.77
CA PHE A 102 -7.27 -2.73 -10.57
C PHE A 102 -8.27 -3.05 -11.69
N TRP A 103 -9.56 -2.95 -11.39
CA TRP A 103 -10.71 -3.13 -12.26
C TRP A 103 -10.88 -4.55 -12.79
N ASP A 104 -11.97 -5.19 -12.40
CA ASP A 104 -12.32 -6.56 -12.73
C ASP A 104 -11.16 -7.57 -12.53
N LEU A 105 -11.11 -8.12 -11.35
CA LEU A 105 -10.04 -9.00 -10.92
C LEU A 105 -9.85 -10.19 -11.87
N SER A 106 -8.64 -10.38 -12.36
CA SER A 106 -8.22 -11.59 -13.05
C SER A 106 -7.46 -12.50 -12.10
N ALA A 107 -8.15 -13.51 -11.56
CA ALA A 107 -7.54 -14.49 -10.67
C ALA A 107 -6.36 -15.25 -11.33
N GLU A 108 -6.42 -15.45 -12.66
CA GLU A 108 -5.32 -16.05 -13.43
C GLU A 108 -4.06 -15.16 -13.40
N VAL A 109 -4.22 -13.84 -13.65
CA VAL A 109 -3.11 -12.89 -13.60
C VAL A 109 -2.52 -12.81 -12.19
N VAL A 110 -3.37 -12.78 -11.15
CA VAL A 110 -2.90 -12.79 -9.74
C VAL A 110 -2.07 -14.04 -9.48
N LYS A 111 -2.59 -15.23 -9.78
CA LYS A 111 -1.89 -16.52 -9.55
C LYS A 111 -0.57 -16.60 -10.31
N ARG A 112 -0.55 -16.11 -11.56
CA ARG A 112 0.66 -16.08 -12.39
C ARG A 112 1.74 -15.18 -11.77
N LEU A 113 1.41 -13.93 -11.44
CA LEU A 113 2.36 -13.00 -10.82
C LEU A 113 2.88 -13.53 -9.49
N ARG A 114 2.00 -14.14 -8.69
CA ARG A 114 2.37 -14.81 -7.44
C ARG A 114 3.33 -15.97 -7.66
N GLY A 115 3.09 -16.79 -8.69
CA GLY A 115 3.95 -17.91 -9.08
C GLY A 115 5.36 -17.47 -9.47
N GLU A 116 5.52 -16.25 -9.96
CA GLU A 116 6.80 -15.62 -10.32
C GLU A 116 7.43 -14.82 -9.15
N GLY A 117 6.91 -14.97 -7.93
CA GLY A 117 7.44 -14.32 -6.72
C GLY A 117 7.08 -12.83 -6.56
N VAL A 118 6.21 -12.28 -7.40
CA VAL A 118 5.76 -10.88 -7.31
C VAL A 118 4.77 -10.71 -6.17
N LEU A 119 4.91 -9.67 -5.35
CA LEU A 119 3.91 -9.25 -4.40
C LEU A 119 2.74 -8.62 -5.16
N VAL A 120 1.53 -9.17 -5.00
CA VAL A 120 0.34 -8.67 -5.69
C VAL A 120 -0.54 -7.88 -4.76
N VAL A 121 -0.81 -6.63 -5.16
CA VAL A 121 -1.74 -5.71 -4.51
C VAL A 121 -3.00 -5.64 -5.38
N CYS A 122 -4.20 -5.74 -4.79
CA CYS A 122 -5.44 -5.59 -5.54
C CYS A 122 -6.25 -4.41 -5.00
N GLN A 123 -6.65 -3.50 -5.89
CA GLN A 123 -7.57 -2.42 -5.54
C GLN A 123 -9.00 -2.88 -5.78
N VAL A 124 -9.86 -2.69 -4.78
CA VAL A 124 -11.24 -3.17 -4.73
C VAL A 124 -12.22 -2.05 -4.39
N GLY A 125 -13.42 -2.14 -4.94
CA GLY A 125 -14.53 -1.20 -4.69
C GLY A 125 -15.69 -1.81 -3.89
N GLY A 126 -15.56 -3.06 -3.42
CA GLY A 126 -16.59 -3.78 -2.68
C GLY A 126 -16.04 -4.92 -1.83
N LEU A 127 -16.85 -5.42 -0.89
CA LEU A 127 -16.44 -6.50 0.03
C LEU A 127 -16.22 -7.83 -0.71
N HIS A 128 -17.11 -8.15 -1.64
CA HIS A 128 -17.01 -9.37 -2.44
C HIS A 128 -15.74 -9.38 -3.31
N GLU A 129 -15.40 -8.24 -3.91
CA GLU A 129 -14.12 -8.08 -4.64
C GLU A 129 -12.91 -8.27 -3.72
N ALA A 130 -13.01 -7.88 -2.44
CA ALA A 130 -11.94 -8.07 -1.48
C ALA A 130 -11.75 -9.55 -1.12
N GLU A 131 -12.83 -10.29 -0.95
CA GLU A 131 -12.82 -11.74 -0.72
C GLU A 131 -12.25 -12.47 -1.94
N ASP A 132 -12.74 -12.19 -3.14
CA ASP A 132 -12.24 -12.78 -4.40
C ASP A 132 -10.75 -12.51 -4.63
N ALA A 133 -10.29 -11.28 -4.31
CA ALA A 133 -8.89 -10.89 -4.45
C ALA A 133 -7.97 -11.69 -3.50
N GLN A 134 -8.40 -11.91 -2.26
CA GLN A 134 -7.66 -12.73 -1.30
C GLN A 134 -7.64 -14.21 -1.73
N GLU A 135 -8.77 -14.74 -2.17
CA GLU A 135 -8.87 -16.12 -2.66
C GLU A 135 -7.97 -16.33 -3.89
N ALA A 136 -7.87 -15.34 -4.76
CA ALA A 136 -6.93 -15.36 -5.88
C ALA A 136 -5.46 -15.29 -5.48
N GLY A 137 -5.16 -14.82 -4.26
CA GLY A 137 -3.81 -14.74 -3.68
C GLY A 137 -3.24 -13.33 -3.56
N ALA A 138 -4.07 -12.27 -3.57
CA ALA A 138 -3.61 -10.92 -3.25
C ALA A 138 -3.01 -10.87 -1.84
N GLN A 139 -1.94 -10.09 -1.67
CA GLN A 139 -1.22 -9.99 -0.40
C GLN A 139 -1.43 -8.63 0.29
N VAL A 140 -1.97 -7.66 -0.42
CA VAL A 140 -2.42 -6.36 0.08
C VAL A 140 -3.69 -5.98 -0.67
N LEU A 141 -4.65 -5.41 0.03
CA LEU A 141 -5.85 -4.84 -0.56
C LEU A 141 -5.82 -3.31 -0.48
N ILE A 142 -6.31 -2.65 -1.52
CA ILE A 142 -6.59 -1.21 -1.50
C ILE A 142 -8.10 -1.03 -1.53
N ALA A 143 -8.69 -0.62 -0.41
CA ALA A 143 -10.12 -0.33 -0.31
C ALA A 143 -10.40 1.07 -0.86
N GLN A 144 -11.02 1.15 -2.05
CA GLN A 144 -11.31 2.41 -2.72
C GLN A 144 -12.73 2.92 -2.39
N GLY A 145 -12.81 4.07 -1.73
CA GLY A 145 -14.08 4.78 -1.53
C GLY A 145 -14.55 5.56 -2.76
N VAL A 146 -15.85 5.85 -2.82
CA VAL A 146 -16.48 6.62 -3.91
C VAL A 146 -15.92 8.04 -4.04
N GLU A 147 -15.24 8.56 -3.03
CA GLU A 147 -14.56 9.87 -3.02
C GLU A 147 -13.27 9.92 -3.85
N ALA A 148 -12.82 8.77 -4.37
CA ALA A 148 -11.62 8.69 -5.19
C ALA A 148 -11.76 9.47 -6.49
N GLY A 149 -10.63 10.01 -6.99
CA GLY A 149 -10.51 10.55 -8.34
C GLY A 149 -10.12 9.48 -9.35
N GLY A 150 -10.29 9.78 -10.63
CA GLY A 150 -10.04 8.81 -11.69
C GLY A 150 -11.16 7.79 -11.81
N HIS A 151 -10.83 6.59 -12.20
CA HIS A 151 -11.80 5.49 -12.27
C HIS A 151 -12.22 5.05 -10.87
N VAL A 152 -13.53 5.02 -10.63
CA VAL A 152 -14.15 4.67 -9.35
C VAL A 152 -14.95 3.39 -9.50
N ARG A 153 -14.48 2.32 -8.86
CA ARG A 153 -15.05 0.99 -9.04
C ARG A 153 -16.35 0.79 -8.27
N GLY A 154 -16.40 1.26 -7.04
CA GLY A 154 -17.54 1.09 -6.13
C GLY A 154 -18.30 2.38 -5.87
N THR A 155 -19.41 2.24 -5.16
CA THR A 155 -20.27 3.37 -4.73
C THR A 155 -20.26 3.60 -3.23
N ILE A 156 -19.49 2.79 -2.49
CA ILE A 156 -19.44 2.80 -1.02
C ILE A 156 -18.55 3.94 -0.54
N PRO A 157 -18.98 4.74 0.46
CA PRO A 157 -18.14 5.76 1.08
C PRO A 157 -16.86 5.18 1.68
N ARG A 158 -15.75 5.96 1.61
CA ARG A 158 -14.41 5.55 2.06
C ARG A 158 -14.40 4.92 3.44
N ALA A 159 -14.93 5.59 4.44
CA ALA A 159 -14.91 5.09 5.81
C ALA A 159 -15.69 3.78 5.99
N GLU A 160 -16.74 3.58 5.19
CA GLU A 160 -17.56 2.37 5.24
C GLU A 160 -16.85 1.19 4.55
N ILE A 161 -16.34 1.39 3.33
CA ILE A 161 -15.63 0.32 2.62
C ILE A 161 -14.34 -0.09 3.34
N VAL A 162 -13.57 0.86 3.87
CA VAL A 162 -12.35 0.55 4.63
C VAL A 162 -12.67 -0.29 5.85
N ARG A 163 -13.67 0.11 6.65
CA ARG A 163 -14.10 -0.67 7.82
C ARG A 163 -14.60 -2.06 7.43
N GLY A 164 -15.33 -2.16 6.35
CA GLY A 164 -15.86 -3.42 5.83
C GLY A 164 -14.76 -4.35 5.35
N VAL A 165 -13.84 -3.86 4.52
CA VAL A 165 -12.71 -4.64 3.99
C VAL A 165 -11.77 -5.08 5.11
N VAL A 166 -11.42 -4.19 6.04
CA VAL A 166 -10.57 -4.53 7.22
C VAL A 166 -11.17 -5.68 8.03
N LYS A 167 -12.52 -5.75 8.12
CA LYS A 167 -13.20 -6.81 8.88
C LYS A 167 -13.11 -8.19 8.22
N VAL A 168 -13.07 -8.24 6.88
CA VAL A 168 -13.05 -9.51 6.11
C VAL A 168 -11.66 -9.88 5.60
N ALA A 169 -10.70 -8.95 5.70
CA ALA A 169 -9.35 -9.16 5.17
C ALA A 169 -8.44 -9.88 6.18
N ASP A 170 -7.76 -10.93 5.69
CA ASP A 170 -6.64 -11.58 6.38
C ASP A 170 -5.28 -10.99 5.96
N VAL A 171 -5.27 -10.04 5.04
CA VAL A 171 -4.09 -9.36 4.51
C VAL A 171 -4.15 -7.86 4.83
N PRO A 172 -3.01 -7.13 4.82
CA PRO A 172 -2.99 -5.69 5.02
C PRO A 172 -3.94 -4.93 4.09
N VAL A 173 -4.63 -3.92 4.64
CA VAL A 173 -5.56 -3.06 3.90
C VAL A 173 -5.03 -1.63 3.85
N LEU A 174 -4.96 -1.05 2.66
CA LEU A 174 -4.70 0.36 2.41
C LEU A 174 -6.01 1.07 2.07
N ALA A 175 -6.18 2.29 2.55
CA ALA A 175 -7.35 3.12 2.23
C ALA A 175 -7.08 4.01 1.02
N ALA A 176 -8.04 4.13 0.09
CA ALA A 176 -7.98 5.04 -1.05
C ALA A 176 -9.28 5.86 -1.17
N GLY A 177 -9.16 7.11 -1.64
CA GLY A 177 -10.30 7.94 -1.97
C GLY A 177 -10.37 9.26 -1.19
N GLY A 178 -10.18 10.39 -1.87
CA GLY A 178 -10.47 11.73 -1.38
C GLY A 178 -9.65 12.21 -0.19
N MET A 179 -8.41 11.75 -0.05
CA MET A 179 -7.52 12.06 1.09
C MET A 179 -6.35 12.95 0.67
N SER A 180 -5.94 13.87 1.57
CA SER A 180 -4.84 14.81 1.33
C SER A 180 -4.13 15.32 2.59
N SER A 181 -4.55 14.88 3.79
CA SER A 181 -4.09 15.42 5.07
C SER A 181 -3.60 14.34 6.03
N GLY A 182 -2.88 14.73 7.07
CA GLY A 182 -2.49 13.83 8.15
C GLY A 182 -3.68 13.36 8.99
N ARG A 183 -4.73 14.19 9.07
CA ARG A 183 -6.00 13.80 9.69
C ARG A 183 -6.66 12.65 8.95
N ASP A 184 -6.70 12.69 7.60
CA ASP A 184 -7.22 11.57 6.80
C ASP A 184 -6.43 10.30 7.07
N LEU A 185 -5.09 10.38 7.15
CA LEU A 185 -4.24 9.23 7.47
C LEU A 185 -4.60 8.64 8.84
N VAL A 186 -4.66 9.48 9.88
CA VAL A 186 -5.00 9.01 11.25
C VAL A 186 -6.38 8.37 11.29
N GLU A 187 -7.38 8.99 10.67
CA GLU A 187 -8.74 8.43 10.57
C GLU A 187 -8.73 7.02 9.96
N MET A 188 -7.99 6.80 8.89
CA MET A 188 -7.92 5.47 8.25
C MET A 188 -7.16 4.45 9.08
N LEU A 189 -6.11 4.86 9.79
CA LEU A 189 -5.39 4.00 10.73
C LEU A 189 -6.31 3.58 11.91
N GLU A 190 -7.15 4.49 12.41
CA GLU A 190 -8.14 4.21 13.46
C GLU A 190 -9.23 3.23 12.98
N LEU A 191 -9.55 3.21 11.69
CA LEU A 191 -10.46 2.21 11.09
C LEU A 191 -9.80 0.86 10.84
N GLY A 192 -8.50 0.72 11.12
CA GLY A 192 -7.74 -0.52 10.95
C GLY A 192 -7.01 -0.65 9.61
N ALA A 193 -7.09 0.35 8.73
CA ALA A 193 -6.21 0.39 7.56
C ALA A 193 -4.75 0.56 8.00
N GLN A 194 -3.82 0.05 7.19
CA GLN A 194 -2.40 0.10 7.49
C GLN A 194 -1.66 1.23 6.75
N GLY A 195 -2.38 2.07 6.02
CA GLY A 195 -1.87 3.22 5.30
C GLY A 195 -2.88 3.76 4.30
N VAL A 196 -2.45 4.78 3.56
CA VAL A 196 -3.29 5.49 2.59
C VAL A 196 -2.67 5.51 1.20
N VAL A 197 -3.53 5.42 0.18
CA VAL A 197 -3.15 5.56 -1.23
C VAL A 197 -3.62 6.93 -1.72
N LEU A 198 -2.67 7.76 -2.13
CA LEU A 198 -2.91 9.13 -2.55
C LEU A 198 -2.78 9.27 -4.07
N GLY A 199 -3.85 9.72 -4.72
CA GLY A 199 -3.85 10.11 -6.14
C GLY A 199 -3.73 11.62 -6.28
N THR A 200 -4.85 12.33 -6.13
CA THR A 200 -4.99 13.78 -6.38
C THR A 200 -3.97 14.64 -5.63
N ALA A 201 -3.68 14.31 -4.37
CA ALA A 201 -2.71 15.05 -3.56
C ALA A 201 -1.29 14.97 -4.12
N LEU A 202 -0.90 13.84 -4.72
CA LEU A 202 0.40 13.64 -5.34
C LEU A 202 0.39 13.97 -6.84
N LEU A 203 -0.77 13.96 -7.52
CA LEU A 203 -0.90 14.50 -8.87
C LEU A 203 -0.60 16.00 -8.90
N ALA A 204 -1.03 16.75 -7.89
CA ALA A 204 -0.74 18.19 -7.74
C ALA A 204 0.65 18.44 -7.13
N THR A 205 1.68 17.77 -7.65
CA THR A 205 3.08 17.96 -7.26
C THR A 205 3.97 18.29 -8.46
N LYS A 206 5.17 18.80 -8.20
CA LYS A 206 6.10 19.23 -9.27
C LYS A 206 6.55 18.06 -10.14
N GLU A 207 6.76 16.90 -9.56
CA GLU A 207 7.28 15.69 -10.20
C GLU A 207 6.24 14.93 -11.02
N SER A 208 4.95 15.16 -10.77
CA SER A 208 3.86 14.54 -11.54
C SER A 208 3.95 14.87 -13.02
N PHE A 209 3.76 13.88 -13.88
CA PHE A 209 3.75 14.04 -15.35
C PHE A 209 2.44 14.65 -15.87
N ALA A 210 1.47 14.93 -15.00
CA ALA A 210 0.27 15.69 -15.38
C ALA A 210 0.64 17.08 -15.90
N HIS A 211 -0.12 17.57 -16.88
CA HIS A 211 0.04 18.91 -17.43
C HIS A 211 -0.23 19.99 -16.36
N ASP A 212 0.45 21.11 -16.43
CA ASP A 212 0.30 22.20 -15.44
C ASP A 212 -1.14 22.74 -15.40
N TYR A 213 -1.84 22.75 -16.53
CA TYR A 213 -3.28 23.08 -16.55
C TYR A 213 -4.08 22.21 -15.57
N HIS A 214 -3.89 20.88 -15.58
CA HIS A 214 -4.60 19.97 -14.69
C HIS A 214 -4.25 20.23 -13.22
N LYS A 215 -2.96 20.43 -12.91
CA LYS A 215 -2.50 20.76 -11.56
C LYS A 215 -3.11 22.06 -11.05
N GLN A 216 -3.13 23.11 -11.87
CA GLN A 216 -3.71 24.41 -11.51
C GLN A 216 -5.22 24.32 -11.33
N ARG A 217 -5.93 23.50 -12.12
CA ARG A 217 -7.38 23.24 -11.95
C ARG A 217 -7.67 22.56 -10.60
N ILE A 218 -6.81 21.63 -10.14
CA ILE A 218 -6.91 21.01 -8.80
C ILE A 218 -6.72 22.06 -7.70
N VAL A 219 -5.69 22.91 -7.80
CA VAL A 219 -5.39 23.95 -6.81
C VAL A 219 -6.49 25.01 -6.72
N ALA A 220 -7.10 25.34 -7.85
CA ALA A 220 -8.20 26.31 -7.93
C ALA A 220 -9.57 25.73 -7.49
N ALA A 221 -9.69 24.41 -7.39
CA ALA A 221 -10.94 23.75 -7.07
C ALA A 221 -11.44 24.11 -5.67
N LYS A 222 -12.77 24.19 -5.56
CA LYS A 222 -13.48 24.32 -4.28
C LYS A 222 -14.01 22.97 -3.82
N PRO A 223 -14.31 22.82 -2.52
CA PRO A 223 -15.02 21.64 -2.04
C PRO A 223 -16.32 21.40 -2.82
N GLY A 224 -16.54 20.17 -3.28
CA GLY A 224 -17.72 19.79 -4.04
C GLY A 224 -17.66 20.02 -5.56
N GLU A 225 -16.57 20.59 -6.10
CA GLU A 225 -16.39 20.79 -7.56
C GLU A 225 -15.87 19.53 -8.30
N THR A 226 -16.15 18.34 -7.79
CA THR A 226 -15.90 17.10 -8.51
C THR A 226 -17.20 16.41 -8.88
N VAL A 227 -17.24 15.84 -10.07
CA VAL A 227 -18.41 15.16 -10.63
C VAL A 227 -18.10 13.68 -10.80
N HIS A 228 -19.01 12.81 -10.34
CA HIS A 228 -18.96 11.36 -10.55
C HIS A 228 -19.84 11.03 -11.75
N THR A 229 -19.23 10.67 -12.88
CA THR A 229 -19.88 10.61 -14.19
C THR A 229 -19.40 9.41 -15.04
N GLN A 230 -20.15 9.08 -16.09
CA GLN A 230 -19.77 8.14 -17.14
C GLN A 230 -19.41 8.84 -18.46
N ASP A 231 -19.35 10.15 -18.52
CA ASP A 231 -19.13 10.91 -19.75
C ASP A 231 -17.78 10.61 -20.41
N PHE A 232 -16.78 10.30 -19.60
CA PHE A 232 -15.44 9.92 -20.08
C PHE A 232 -15.34 8.38 -20.15
N HIS A 233 -15.77 7.79 -21.28
CA HIS A 233 -15.89 6.34 -21.46
C HIS A 233 -15.09 5.76 -22.62
N VAL A 234 -14.65 6.61 -23.55
CA VAL A 234 -13.89 6.15 -24.72
C VAL A 234 -12.57 5.54 -24.28
N ASN A 235 -12.28 4.32 -24.72
CA ASN A 235 -11.14 3.49 -24.33
C ASN A 235 -11.24 2.85 -22.93
N TRP A 236 -12.46 2.73 -22.37
CA TRP A 236 -12.66 2.04 -21.10
C TRP A 236 -13.88 1.11 -21.15
N PRO A 237 -13.98 0.09 -20.28
CA PRO A 237 -15.18 -0.74 -20.20
C PRO A 237 -16.46 0.07 -19.99
N ARG A 238 -17.53 -0.30 -20.70
CA ARG A 238 -18.81 0.40 -20.58
C ARG A 238 -19.39 0.35 -19.18
N GLY A 239 -20.05 1.44 -18.77
CA GLY A 239 -20.67 1.54 -17.46
C GLY A 239 -19.71 1.93 -16.34
N ALA A 240 -18.43 2.12 -16.63
CA ALA A 240 -17.45 2.55 -15.65
C ALA A 240 -17.64 4.03 -15.30
N TYR A 241 -17.63 4.32 -14.00
CA TYR A 241 -17.64 5.68 -13.49
C TYR A 241 -16.24 6.24 -13.32
N VAL A 242 -16.13 7.54 -13.53
CA VAL A 242 -14.94 8.33 -13.21
C VAL A 242 -15.33 9.51 -12.32
N ARG A 243 -14.39 9.97 -11.50
CA ARG A 243 -14.54 11.26 -10.80
C ARG A 243 -13.52 12.24 -11.35
N VAL A 244 -14.01 13.37 -11.80
CA VAL A 244 -13.26 14.46 -12.44
C VAL A 244 -13.66 15.80 -11.84
N LEU A 245 -12.83 16.83 -12.05
CA LEU A 245 -13.26 18.21 -11.84
C LEU A 245 -14.35 18.58 -12.85
N GLU A 246 -15.31 19.38 -12.42
CA GLU A 246 -16.33 19.91 -13.31
C GLU A 246 -15.70 20.67 -14.48
N ASN A 247 -16.20 20.43 -15.69
CA ASN A 247 -15.78 21.08 -16.93
C ASN A 247 -16.93 21.14 -17.93
N SER A 248 -16.73 21.67 -19.12
CA SER A 248 -17.77 21.81 -20.16
C SER A 248 -18.37 20.46 -20.58
N VAL A 249 -17.59 19.35 -20.50
CA VAL A 249 -18.10 18.01 -20.79
C VAL A 249 -19.11 17.57 -19.75
N THR A 250 -18.76 17.68 -18.46
CA THR A 250 -19.64 17.27 -17.37
C THR A 250 -20.86 18.17 -17.20
N ARG A 251 -20.83 19.40 -17.75
CA ARG A 251 -22.00 20.29 -17.84
C ARG A 251 -22.91 20.00 -19.03
N GLY A 252 -22.57 18.99 -19.86
CA GLY A 252 -23.36 18.56 -21.01
C GLY A 252 -23.29 19.52 -22.21
N GLU A 253 -22.29 20.42 -22.30
CA GLU A 253 -22.17 21.43 -23.35
C GLU A 253 -21.78 20.84 -24.72
N HIS A 254 -21.40 19.56 -24.78
CA HIS A 254 -20.91 18.87 -25.99
C HIS A 254 -21.84 17.75 -26.49
N GLY A 255 -23.09 17.74 -26.02
CA GLY A 255 -24.11 16.78 -26.43
C GLY A 255 -24.00 15.42 -25.74
N ASP A 256 -24.66 14.41 -26.30
CA ASP A 256 -24.71 13.06 -25.72
C ASP A 256 -23.37 12.34 -25.93
N PRO A 257 -22.63 11.96 -24.85
CA PRO A 257 -21.37 11.26 -24.97
C PRO A 257 -21.47 9.88 -25.63
N PHE A 258 -22.68 9.28 -25.65
CA PHE A 258 -22.91 7.92 -26.15
C PHE A 258 -23.43 7.86 -27.59
N ASN A 259 -23.56 9.00 -28.27
CA ASN A 259 -24.07 9.06 -29.63
C ASN A 259 -23.09 8.54 -30.72
N GLY A 260 -21.86 8.13 -30.33
CA GLY A 260 -20.84 7.63 -31.24
C GLY A 260 -20.06 8.71 -31.99
N HIS A 261 -20.36 9.99 -31.80
CA HIS A 261 -19.62 11.09 -32.42
C HIS A 261 -18.16 11.11 -31.91
N ARG A 262 -17.22 11.40 -32.85
CA ARG A 262 -15.78 11.52 -32.54
C ARG A 262 -15.29 12.90 -32.95
N GLU A 263 -15.01 13.76 -31.99
CA GLU A 263 -14.36 15.05 -32.15
C GLU A 263 -12.92 14.96 -31.65
N ALA A 264 -11.95 15.35 -32.45
CA ALA A 264 -10.55 15.45 -32.06
C ALA A 264 -10.36 16.71 -31.20
N ILE A 265 -9.94 16.57 -29.95
CA ILE A 265 -9.73 17.68 -29.03
C ILE A 265 -8.26 17.92 -28.68
N GLY A 266 -7.36 17.03 -29.11
CA GLY A 266 -5.93 17.17 -28.83
C GLY A 266 -5.09 16.06 -29.44
N LYS A 267 -3.79 16.08 -29.09
CA LYS A 267 -2.80 15.07 -29.51
C LYS A 267 -1.79 14.78 -28.40
N GLU A 268 -1.29 13.54 -28.42
CA GLU A 268 -0.08 13.10 -27.71
C GLU A 268 0.86 12.50 -28.76
N GLY A 269 1.89 13.23 -29.16
CA GLY A 269 2.65 12.89 -30.36
C GLY A 269 1.74 12.77 -31.59
N GLU A 270 1.73 11.59 -32.23
CA GLU A 270 0.85 11.30 -33.36
C GLU A 270 -0.54 10.76 -32.97
N ARG A 271 -0.75 10.41 -31.69
CA ARG A 271 -2.01 9.88 -31.18
C ARG A 271 -3.05 10.98 -31.02
N THR A 272 -4.21 10.80 -31.62
CA THR A 272 -5.34 11.72 -31.47
C THR A 272 -6.05 11.49 -30.14
N ILE A 273 -6.31 12.58 -29.41
CA ILE A 273 -7.15 12.60 -28.22
C ILE A 273 -8.58 12.96 -28.64
N TRP A 274 -9.51 12.13 -28.24
CA TRP A 274 -10.91 12.26 -28.60
C TRP A 274 -11.73 12.86 -27.45
N LEU A 275 -12.72 13.65 -27.80
CA LEU A 275 -13.77 14.07 -26.85
C LEU A 275 -14.39 12.83 -26.18
N PHE A 276 -14.74 12.93 -24.92
CA PHE A 276 -15.23 11.82 -24.06
C PHE A 276 -14.24 10.67 -23.84
N SER A 277 -12.96 10.84 -24.23
CA SER A 277 -11.94 9.84 -23.93
C SER A 277 -11.53 9.88 -22.46
N THR A 278 -10.96 8.77 -21.99
CA THR A 278 -10.37 8.66 -20.66
C THR A 278 -8.99 9.31 -20.53
N ASP A 279 -8.56 10.05 -21.56
CA ASP A 279 -7.28 10.75 -21.55
C ASP A 279 -7.35 11.99 -20.66
N SER A 280 -6.36 12.13 -19.78
CA SER A 280 -6.18 13.33 -18.94
C SER A 280 -5.00 14.15 -19.45
N PRO A 281 -4.94 15.47 -19.20
CA PRO A 281 -3.84 16.30 -19.67
C PRO A 281 -2.48 15.85 -19.12
N LEU A 282 -1.55 15.51 -20.00
CA LEU A 282 -0.15 15.16 -19.70
C LEU A 282 0.81 16.21 -20.29
N LYS A 283 2.06 16.25 -19.78
CA LYS A 283 3.06 17.26 -20.17
C LYS A 283 3.30 17.35 -21.68
N ASP A 284 3.25 16.20 -22.37
CA ASP A 284 3.56 16.09 -23.79
C ASP A 284 2.32 16.21 -24.68
N MET A 285 1.15 16.45 -24.10
CA MET A 285 -0.10 16.63 -24.84
C MET A 285 -0.32 18.09 -25.24
N THR A 286 -1.05 18.24 -26.33
CA THR A 286 -1.56 19.54 -26.82
C THR A 286 -3.05 19.43 -27.10
N GLY A 287 -3.78 20.53 -27.02
CA GLY A 287 -5.20 20.56 -27.34
C GLY A 287 -6.05 21.33 -26.35
N ASP A 288 -7.33 21.05 -26.34
CA ASP A 288 -8.32 21.65 -25.45
C ASP A 288 -8.40 20.84 -24.13
N PHE A 289 -7.51 21.18 -23.18
CA PHE A 289 -7.43 20.48 -21.90
C PHE A 289 -8.69 20.62 -21.04
N GLU A 290 -9.49 21.66 -21.28
CA GLU A 290 -10.75 21.86 -20.58
C GLU A 290 -11.75 20.77 -20.90
N LYS A 291 -11.70 20.19 -22.12
CA LYS A 291 -12.55 19.09 -22.56
C LYS A 291 -12.02 17.69 -22.20
N MET A 292 -10.83 17.58 -21.63
CA MET A 292 -10.24 16.30 -21.23
C MET A 292 -10.72 15.85 -19.84
N ALA A 293 -10.48 14.58 -19.49
CA ALA A 293 -10.78 14.04 -18.17
C ALA A 293 -9.84 14.62 -17.10
N LEU A 294 -10.29 15.62 -16.37
CA LEU A 294 -9.54 16.25 -15.28
C LEU A 294 -9.70 15.45 -13.99
N TYR A 295 -9.09 14.28 -13.92
CA TYR A 295 -9.23 13.35 -12.79
C TYR A 295 -8.85 13.98 -11.46
N ALA A 296 -9.80 14.00 -10.52
CA ALA A 296 -9.61 14.49 -9.16
C ALA A 296 -10.65 13.91 -8.22
N GLY A 297 -10.22 13.45 -7.05
CA GLY A 297 -11.12 13.06 -5.96
C GLY A 297 -11.55 14.25 -5.12
N ASN A 298 -12.38 13.99 -4.11
CA ASN A 298 -12.93 15.03 -3.23
C ASN A 298 -11.84 15.79 -2.46
N ALA A 299 -10.60 15.28 -2.40
CA ALA A 299 -9.45 15.99 -1.85
C ALA A 299 -9.09 17.28 -2.63
N ALA A 300 -9.50 17.46 -3.88
CA ALA A 300 -9.12 18.62 -4.71
C ALA A 300 -9.39 19.95 -4.00
N GLY A 301 -10.56 20.08 -3.37
CA GLY A 301 -10.93 21.30 -2.63
C GLY A 301 -10.02 21.68 -1.45
N ALA A 302 -9.20 20.74 -0.95
CA ALA A 302 -8.26 20.96 0.14
C ALA A 302 -6.83 21.25 -0.33
N ILE A 303 -6.48 20.93 -1.58
CA ILE A 303 -5.15 21.10 -2.15
C ILE A 303 -5.01 22.54 -2.67
N LYS A 304 -4.07 23.33 -2.13
CA LYS A 304 -3.95 24.78 -2.40
C LYS A 304 -2.66 25.20 -3.12
N ASP A 305 -1.78 24.24 -3.41
CA ASP A 305 -0.47 24.50 -3.99
C ASP A 305 0.03 23.34 -4.84
N VAL A 306 1.07 23.61 -5.64
CA VAL A 306 1.86 22.60 -6.36
C VAL A 306 3.25 22.60 -5.78
N VAL A 307 3.49 21.70 -4.84
CA VAL A 307 4.76 21.57 -4.10
C VAL A 307 5.53 20.32 -4.54
N PRO A 308 6.80 20.13 -4.16
CA PRO A 308 7.47 18.84 -4.28
C PRO A 308 6.73 17.73 -3.56
N ALA A 309 6.74 16.52 -4.12
CA ALA A 309 6.09 15.36 -3.51
C ALA A 309 6.61 15.06 -2.09
N ALA A 310 7.92 15.26 -1.87
CA ALA A 310 8.54 15.12 -0.55
C ALA A 310 7.94 16.09 0.48
N ASP A 311 7.71 17.34 0.10
CA ASP A 311 7.14 18.36 0.99
C ASP A 311 5.68 18.03 1.32
N ARG A 312 4.92 17.54 0.32
CA ARG A 312 3.54 17.08 0.52
C ARG A 312 3.47 15.92 1.52
N ILE A 313 4.31 14.91 1.36
CA ILE A 313 4.40 13.76 2.26
C ILE A 313 4.84 14.21 3.66
N ALA A 314 5.86 15.05 3.75
CA ALA A 314 6.34 15.55 5.03
C ALA A 314 5.25 16.33 5.80
N ALA A 315 4.46 17.16 5.11
CA ALA A 315 3.36 17.91 5.73
C ALA A 315 2.26 16.94 6.26
N ILE A 316 1.86 15.93 5.48
CA ILE A 316 0.88 14.92 5.89
C ILE A 316 1.38 14.16 7.12
N ILE A 317 2.63 13.73 7.12
CA ILE A 317 3.22 12.98 8.24
C ILE A 317 3.36 13.85 9.49
N ALA A 318 3.78 15.11 9.35
CA ALA A 318 3.90 16.02 10.48
C ALA A 318 2.53 16.29 11.14
N GLU A 319 1.48 16.47 10.35
CA GLU A 319 0.11 16.62 10.86
C GLU A 319 -0.36 15.34 11.55
N ALA A 320 -0.14 14.17 10.96
CA ALA A 320 -0.52 12.89 11.55
C ALA A 320 0.24 12.63 12.87
N ASP A 321 1.55 12.91 12.91
CA ASP A 321 2.38 12.78 14.11
C ASP A 321 1.89 13.68 15.26
N ALA A 322 1.39 14.88 14.92
CA ALA A 322 0.82 15.81 15.90
C ALA A 322 -0.55 15.36 16.45
N LEU A 323 -1.33 14.64 15.65
CA LEU A 323 -2.67 14.15 16.01
C LEU A 323 -2.63 12.85 16.80
N LEU A 324 -1.60 12.02 16.58
CA LEU A 324 -1.47 10.76 17.29
C LEU A 324 -0.99 10.98 18.74
N PRO A 325 -1.49 10.21 19.72
CA PRO A 325 -1.00 10.26 21.09
C PRO A 325 0.51 10.07 21.15
N LYS A 326 1.22 10.96 21.83
CA LYS A 326 2.67 10.81 22.04
C LYS A 326 2.91 9.57 22.90
N ALA A 327 3.85 8.72 22.50
CA ALA A 327 4.28 7.60 23.30
C ALA A 327 4.72 8.14 24.71
N GLY A 328 4.00 7.74 25.76
CA GLY A 328 4.25 8.18 27.12
C GLY A 328 3.21 9.13 27.75
N ALA A 329 2.22 9.63 27.00
CA ALA A 329 1.09 10.33 27.60
C ALA A 329 0.04 9.29 28.09
N VAL A 330 0.24 8.75 29.28
CA VAL A 330 -0.82 8.05 30.00
C VAL A 330 -1.87 9.11 30.31
N ALA A 331 -3.03 9.04 29.64
CA ALA A 331 -4.19 9.80 30.05
C ALA A 331 -4.53 9.36 31.47
N ALA A 332 -4.40 10.27 32.44
CA ALA A 332 -4.95 10.06 33.76
C ALA A 332 -6.48 9.98 33.61
N THR A 333 -6.99 8.78 33.49
CA THR A 333 -8.41 8.53 33.61
C THR A 333 -8.78 8.78 35.06
N SER A 334 -9.64 9.76 35.31
CA SER A 334 -10.31 9.98 36.58
C SER A 334 -10.96 8.68 37.02
N GLU A 335 -10.52 8.17 38.16
CA GLU A 335 -11.17 7.05 38.86
C GLU A 335 -12.57 7.48 39.30
N GLU A 336 -13.59 7.07 38.54
CA GLU A 336 -14.92 6.94 39.11
C GLU A 336 -14.95 5.68 39.96
N LYS A 337 -15.05 5.90 41.28
CA LYS A 337 -15.27 4.84 42.28
C LYS A 337 -16.63 4.20 42.05
N LEU A 338 -16.66 3.08 41.36
CA LEU A 338 -17.78 2.15 41.41
C LEU A 338 -17.59 1.20 42.59
N SER A 339 -18.39 1.39 43.64
CA SER A 339 -18.45 0.54 44.80
C SER A 339 -19.26 -0.73 44.51
N SER A 340 -18.57 -1.80 44.18
CA SER A 340 -19.04 -3.19 44.37
C SER A 340 -17.83 -4.13 44.33
N PRO A 341 -17.72 -5.11 45.23
CA PRO A 341 -16.58 -5.98 45.25
C PRO A 341 -16.61 -6.93 44.07
N VAL A 342 -15.70 -6.68 43.13
CA VAL A 342 -15.44 -7.59 42.01
C VAL A 342 -14.63 -8.78 42.54
N CYS A 343 -15.12 -9.97 42.21
CA CYS A 343 -14.49 -11.23 42.60
C CYS A 343 -13.14 -11.36 41.86
N TYR A 344 -12.04 -11.24 42.59
CA TYR A 344 -10.65 -11.33 42.11
C TYR A 344 -10.21 -12.75 41.69
N ALA A 345 -11.14 -13.65 41.38
CA ALA A 345 -10.82 -15.04 41.05
C ALA A 345 -10.15 -15.28 39.69
N HIS A 346 -10.06 -14.25 38.80
CA HIS A 346 -9.48 -14.42 37.46
C HIS A 346 -8.02 -13.94 37.30
N GLU A 347 -7.53 -13.02 38.13
CA GLU A 347 -6.16 -12.49 37.99
C GLU A 347 -5.09 -13.28 38.76
N SER A 348 -5.46 -14.06 39.75
CA SER A 348 -4.53 -14.88 40.53
C SER A 348 -4.31 -16.30 39.99
N SER A 349 -5.08 -16.73 38.98
CA SER A 349 -5.05 -18.11 38.50
C SER A 349 -3.95 -18.40 37.46
N ASP A 350 -3.49 -17.42 36.71
CA ASP A 350 -2.55 -17.65 35.59
C ASP A 350 -1.11 -17.88 36.11
N GLN A 351 -0.65 -17.13 37.10
CA GLN A 351 0.65 -17.37 37.73
C GLN A 351 0.71 -18.71 38.49
N TYR A 352 -0.40 -19.16 39.05
CA TYR A 352 -0.45 -20.43 39.80
C TYR A 352 -0.48 -21.65 38.84
N ALA A 353 -0.91 -21.46 37.59
CA ALA A 353 -1.03 -22.53 36.59
C ALA A 353 0.20 -22.63 35.65
N GLY A 354 1.20 -21.78 35.80
CA GLY A 354 2.41 -21.78 34.97
C GLY A 354 2.24 -21.11 33.59
N TYR A 355 1.14 -20.38 33.37
CA TYR A 355 0.93 -19.61 32.16
C TYR A 355 1.59 -18.22 32.26
N ALA A 356 1.98 -17.67 31.12
CA ALA A 356 2.55 -16.33 31.03
C ALA A 356 1.50 -15.26 31.35
N THR A 357 1.91 -14.24 32.11
CA THR A 357 1.06 -13.08 32.35
C THR A 357 0.84 -12.25 31.09
N ARG A 358 -0.16 -11.38 31.11
CA ARG A 358 -0.44 -10.44 30.03
C ARG A 358 0.78 -9.58 29.70
N GLU A 359 1.46 -9.06 30.73
CA GLU A 359 2.67 -8.22 30.61
C GLU A 359 3.84 -9.01 30.00
N GLU A 360 4.02 -10.25 30.38
CA GLU A 360 5.03 -11.16 29.81
C GLU A 360 4.75 -11.44 28.34
N LEU A 361 3.49 -11.67 27.96
CA LEU A 361 3.09 -11.86 26.57
C LEU A 361 3.28 -10.61 25.73
N ILE A 362 2.95 -9.41 26.24
CA ILE A 362 3.20 -8.13 25.55
C ILE A 362 4.71 -7.91 25.35
N ALA A 363 5.51 -8.14 26.40
CA ALA A 363 6.97 -8.01 26.31
C ALA A 363 7.57 -8.98 25.30
N PHE A 364 7.10 -10.22 25.31
CA PHE A 364 7.52 -11.26 24.37
C PHE A 364 7.15 -10.92 22.92
N CYS A 365 5.90 -10.50 22.66
CA CYS A 365 5.46 -10.08 21.33
C CYS A 365 6.27 -8.89 20.83
N ASN A 366 6.62 -7.93 21.70
CA ASN A 366 7.44 -6.77 21.32
C ASN A 366 8.89 -7.17 21.01
N GLU A 367 9.47 -8.09 21.78
CA GLU A 367 10.83 -8.60 21.53
C GLU A 367 10.91 -9.30 20.16
N LEU A 368 9.92 -10.14 19.83
CA LEU A 368 9.84 -10.77 18.51
C LEU A 368 9.55 -9.75 17.40
N LEU A 369 8.66 -8.79 17.62
CA LEU A 369 8.34 -7.75 16.64
C LEU A 369 9.57 -6.94 16.22
N GLU A 370 10.46 -6.61 17.16
CA GLU A 370 11.74 -5.94 16.86
C GLU A 370 12.66 -6.83 16.03
N ALA A 371 12.67 -8.14 16.29
CA ALA A 371 13.47 -9.11 15.55
C ALA A 371 12.95 -9.32 14.12
N GLU A 372 11.63 -9.54 13.97
CA GLU A 372 10.98 -9.72 12.67
C GLU A 372 11.16 -8.49 11.76
N ARG A 373 11.02 -7.27 12.32
CA ARG A 373 11.29 -6.04 11.55
C ARG A 373 12.73 -5.95 11.08
N ALA A 374 13.68 -6.35 11.92
CA ALA A 374 15.09 -6.40 11.53
C ALA A 374 15.33 -7.43 10.43
N GLY A 375 14.69 -8.60 10.55
CA GLY A 375 14.72 -9.68 9.56
C GLY A 375 14.15 -9.26 8.21
N ALA A 376 12.94 -8.71 8.20
CA ALA A 376 12.29 -8.22 6.99
C ALA A 376 13.13 -7.19 6.24
N ARG A 377 13.74 -6.23 6.95
CA ARG A 377 14.60 -5.21 6.35
C ARG A 377 15.89 -5.78 5.77
N ILE A 378 16.56 -6.66 6.51
CA ILE A 378 17.83 -7.20 6.05
C ILE A 378 17.67 -8.19 4.89
N THR A 379 16.59 -8.97 4.87
CA THR A 379 16.28 -9.89 3.77
C THR A 379 15.88 -9.13 2.51
N ALA A 380 15.08 -8.05 2.63
CA ALA A 380 14.78 -7.13 1.53
C ALA A 380 16.08 -6.56 0.93
N ARG A 381 16.95 -5.99 1.76
CA ARG A 381 18.25 -5.44 1.31
C ARG A 381 19.11 -6.51 0.66
N SER A 382 19.26 -7.67 1.28
CA SER A 382 20.07 -8.77 0.78
C SER A 382 19.54 -9.34 -0.54
N ALA A 383 18.21 -9.34 -0.75
CA ALA A 383 17.60 -9.75 -2.00
C ALA A 383 18.01 -8.86 -3.19
N THR A 384 18.20 -7.55 -2.97
CA THR A 384 18.67 -6.64 -4.03
C THR A 384 20.14 -6.89 -4.42
N GLU A 385 20.95 -7.41 -3.52
CA GLU A 385 22.36 -7.70 -3.71
C GLU A 385 22.60 -9.11 -4.29
N ALA A 386 21.58 -10.00 -4.25
CA ALA A 386 21.69 -11.38 -4.73
C ALA A 386 21.86 -11.45 -6.26
N LYS A 387 22.94 -12.11 -6.71
CA LYS A 387 23.29 -12.23 -8.13
C LYS A 387 22.47 -13.31 -8.86
N ASP A 388 22.13 -14.39 -8.18
CA ASP A 388 21.35 -15.48 -8.74
C ASP A 388 19.87 -15.41 -8.31
N ALA A 389 18.98 -15.96 -9.13
CA ALA A 389 17.54 -15.90 -8.91
C ALA A 389 17.12 -16.71 -7.66
N ALA A 390 17.69 -17.89 -7.45
CA ALA A 390 17.30 -18.78 -6.36
C ALA A 390 17.55 -18.13 -4.99
N THR A 391 18.75 -17.54 -4.79
CA THR A 391 19.08 -16.80 -3.56
C THR A 391 18.16 -15.58 -3.36
N ARG A 392 17.86 -14.87 -4.44
CA ARG A 392 16.98 -13.71 -4.39
C ARG A 392 15.55 -14.10 -3.98
N ASP A 393 15.02 -15.14 -4.59
CA ASP A 393 13.67 -15.62 -4.32
C ASP A 393 13.54 -16.14 -2.89
N LEU A 394 14.53 -16.89 -2.42
CA LEU A 394 14.61 -17.32 -1.03
C LEU A 394 14.57 -16.15 -0.05
N LEU A 395 15.39 -15.12 -0.27
CA LEU A 395 15.43 -13.94 0.61
C LEU A 395 14.11 -13.13 0.57
N ARG A 396 13.44 -13.06 -0.57
CA ARG A 396 12.12 -12.44 -0.69
C ARG A 396 11.03 -13.24 0.01
N ASP A 397 11.08 -14.55 -0.06
CA ASP A 397 10.13 -15.39 0.66
C ASP A 397 10.29 -15.23 2.17
N ILE A 398 11.53 -15.25 2.67
CA ILE A 398 11.81 -14.97 4.08
C ILE A 398 11.32 -13.58 4.46
N GLN A 399 11.55 -12.55 3.65
CA GLN A 399 11.03 -11.20 3.88
C GLN A 399 9.50 -11.18 4.05
N LYS A 400 8.78 -11.90 3.19
CA LYS A 400 7.30 -11.97 3.25
C LYS A 400 6.83 -12.63 4.54
N ASP A 401 7.49 -13.71 4.94
CA ASP A 401 7.17 -14.39 6.19
C ASP A 401 7.41 -13.47 7.39
N GLU A 402 8.57 -12.83 7.48
CA GLU A 402 8.91 -11.89 8.56
C GLU A 402 7.87 -10.73 8.65
N ALA A 403 7.46 -10.18 7.50
CA ALA A 403 6.42 -9.14 7.44
C ALA A 403 5.04 -9.66 7.91
N ARG A 404 4.67 -10.88 7.53
CA ARG A 404 3.45 -11.55 8.02
C ARG A 404 3.47 -11.71 9.53
N TRP A 405 4.61 -12.11 10.09
CA TRP A 405 4.74 -12.30 11.53
C TRP A 405 4.75 -10.97 12.28
N CYS A 406 5.29 -9.90 11.72
CA CYS A 406 5.11 -8.55 12.24
C CYS A 406 3.62 -8.20 12.40
N ALA A 407 2.81 -8.47 11.38
CA ALA A 407 1.36 -8.19 11.42
C ALA A 407 0.64 -8.99 12.50
N MET A 408 0.94 -10.29 12.62
CA MET A 408 0.38 -11.18 13.63
C MET A 408 0.74 -10.71 15.06
N LEU A 409 2.01 -10.36 15.30
CA LEU A 409 2.47 -9.90 16.61
C LEU A 409 1.82 -8.57 17.01
N LEU A 410 1.67 -7.63 16.08
CA LEU A 410 0.96 -6.37 16.30
C LEU A 410 -0.51 -6.59 16.65
N LYS A 411 -1.19 -7.52 15.97
CA LYS A 411 -2.57 -7.91 16.29
C LYS A 411 -2.67 -8.41 17.75
N TRP A 412 -1.75 -9.26 18.18
CA TRP A 412 -1.76 -9.78 19.55
C TRP A 412 -1.39 -8.75 20.61
N ILE A 413 -0.43 -7.85 20.33
CA ILE A 413 -0.12 -6.73 21.21
C ILE A 413 -1.36 -5.84 21.41
N GLY A 414 -2.09 -5.55 20.32
CA GLY A 414 -3.36 -4.81 20.37
C GLY A 414 -4.44 -5.54 21.16
N HIS A 415 -4.62 -6.86 20.97
CA HIS A 415 -5.57 -7.69 21.71
C HIS A 415 -5.28 -7.69 23.24
N LEU A 416 -4.01 -7.67 23.58
CA LEU A 416 -3.55 -7.58 24.96
C LEU A 416 -3.59 -6.14 25.50
N ASN A 417 -4.10 -5.16 24.77
CA ASN A 417 -4.05 -3.72 25.10
C ASN A 417 -2.62 -3.25 25.45
N GLY A 418 -1.62 -3.77 24.74
CA GLY A 418 -0.22 -3.38 24.87
C GLY A 418 0.17 -2.30 23.86
N GLU A 419 1.29 -1.62 24.13
CA GLU A 419 1.89 -0.67 23.19
C GLU A 419 2.95 -1.37 22.33
N PRO A 420 2.87 -1.31 20.99
CA PRO A 420 3.86 -1.93 20.12
C PRO A 420 5.18 -1.16 20.16
N SER A 421 6.30 -1.89 20.25
CA SER A 421 7.63 -1.30 20.13
C SER A 421 7.81 -0.64 18.76
N ALA A 422 8.41 0.56 18.74
CA ALA A 422 8.78 1.26 17.51
C ALA A 422 10.18 0.89 17.01
N ARG A 423 10.94 0.12 17.78
CA ARG A 423 12.35 -0.15 17.50
C ARG A 423 12.48 -1.23 16.43
N VAL A 424 13.56 -1.11 15.68
CA VAL A 424 14.12 -2.21 14.89
C VAL A 424 15.23 -2.81 15.73
N GLY A 425 15.24 -4.12 15.87
CA GLY A 425 16.28 -4.79 16.66
C GLY A 425 17.70 -4.50 16.12
N ALA A 426 18.67 -4.45 17.01
CA ALA A 426 20.10 -4.26 16.67
C ALA A 426 20.65 -5.34 15.69
N PHE A 427 19.86 -6.34 15.37
CA PHE A 427 20.18 -7.42 14.45
C PHE A 427 20.41 -6.90 13.02
N TYR A 428 19.64 -5.91 12.57
CA TYR A 428 19.78 -5.30 11.25
C TYR A 428 21.21 -4.75 11.03
N GLU A 429 21.69 -3.90 11.95
CA GLU A 429 23.03 -3.33 11.86
C GLU A 429 24.13 -4.39 11.93
N LYS A 430 23.94 -5.42 12.73
CA LYS A 430 24.89 -6.54 12.82
C LYS A 430 24.95 -7.34 11.53
N CYS A 431 23.84 -7.53 10.84
CA CYS A 431 23.82 -8.20 9.54
C CYS A 431 24.52 -7.38 8.46
N LEU A 432 24.36 -6.06 8.44
CA LEU A 432 25.01 -5.18 7.47
C LEU A 432 26.54 -5.15 7.60
N ALA A 433 27.09 -5.51 8.75
CA ALA A 433 28.53 -5.65 8.93
C ALA A 433 29.15 -6.77 8.09
N PHE A 434 28.35 -7.76 7.65
CA PHE A 434 28.80 -8.80 6.73
C PHE A 434 28.68 -8.31 5.29
N THR A 435 29.81 -8.09 4.62
CA THR A 435 29.85 -7.67 3.21
C THR A 435 29.65 -8.84 2.25
N ASP A 436 30.05 -10.06 2.65
CA ASP A 436 29.75 -11.27 1.89
C ASP A 436 28.31 -11.73 2.11
N LEU A 437 27.58 -11.93 1.00
CA LEU A 437 26.14 -12.26 1.05
C LEU A 437 25.90 -13.65 1.67
N LYS A 438 26.78 -14.63 1.45
CA LYS A 438 26.64 -15.97 2.03
C LYS A 438 26.82 -15.94 3.54
N GLU A 439 27.82 -15.21 4.02
CA GLU A 439 28.04 -15.01 5.46
C GLU A 439 26.85 -14.28 6.11
N ARG A 440 26.31 -13.28 5.40
CA ARG A 440 25.13 -12.55 5.86
C ARG A 440 23.91 -13.45 5.95
N ILE A 441 23.64 -14.29 4.93
CA ILE A 441 22.53 -15.27 4.95
C ILE A 441 22.72 -16.26 6.11
N ALA A 442 23.93 -16.77 6.32
CA ALA A 442 24.22 -17.63 7.45
C ALA A 442 23.99 -16.94 8.81
N PHE A 443 24.21 -15.63 8.89
CA PHE A 443 23.89 -14.84 10.09
C PHE A 443 22.38 -14.62 10.25
N ILE A 444 21.65 -14.35 9.17
CA ILE A 444 20.19 -14.29 9.14
C ILE A 444 19.60 -15.60 9.66
N ASN A 445 20.11 -16.75 9.18
CA ASN A 445 19.68 -18.08 9.61
C ASN A 445 19.89 -18.31 11.12
N ARG A 446 20.97 -17.78 11.70
CA ARG A 446 21.16 -17.80 13.17
C ARG A 446 20.10 -16.95 13.90
N GLY A 447 19.68 -15.82 13.30
CA GLY A 447 18.58 -15.01 13.82
C GLY A 447 17.27 -15.78 13.84
N GLN A 448 16.92 -16.46 12.76
CA GLN A 448 15.77 -17.36 12.67
C GLN A 448 15.79 -18.43 13.78
N GLY A 449 16.96 -19.04 14.02
CA GLY A 449 17.15 -20.01 15.10
C GLY A 449 16.93 -19.43 16.50
N TRP A 450 17.23 -18.16 16.72
CA TRP A 450 16.92 -17.47 17.96
C TRP A 450 15.41 -17.30 18.15
N VAL A 451 14.66 -16.91 17.11
CA VAL A 451 13.19 -16.81 17.15
C VAL A 451 12.57 -18.18 17.45
N VAL A 452 13.01 -19.24 16.76
CA VAL A 452 12.57 -20.63 17.02
C VAL A 452 12.73 -20.99 18.48
N LYS A 453 13.89 -20.69 19.10
CA LYS A 453 14.10 -20.97 20.51
C LYS A 453 13.13 -20.20 21.41
N LYS A 454 12.95 -18.90 21.15
CA LYS A 454 12.03 -18.04 21.92
C LYS A 454 10.59 -18.56 21.86
N LEU A 455 10.12 -18.94 20.66
CA LEU A 455 8.78 -19.49 20.47
C LEU A 455 8.59 -20.83 21.19
N ARG A 456 9.57 -21.73 21.11
CA ARG A 456 9.52 -23.03 21.83
C ARG A 456 9.44 -22.85 23.34
N ASP A 457 10.15 -21.86 23.90
CA ASP A 457 10.16 -21.56 25.33
C ASP A 457 8.84 -20.91 25.81
N MET A 458 8.15 -20.18 24.91
CA MET A 458 6.90 -19.48 25.24
C MET A 458 5.65 -20.33 24.98
N LEU A 459 5.61 -21.15 23.92
CA LEU A 459 4.43 -21.92 23.54
C LEU A 459 3.77 -22.69 24.70
N PRO A 460 4.50 -23.39 25.59
CA PRO A 460 3.88 -24.09 26.71
C PRO A 460 3.19 -23.18 27.73
N LYS A 461 3.49 -21.87 27.68
CA LYS A 461 2.98 -20.86 28.62
C LYS A 461 1.82 -20.04 28.05
N VAL A 462 1.44 -20.27 26.79
CA VAL A 462 0.34 -19.57 26.13
C VAL A 462 -0.95 -20.29 26.40
N ARG A 463 -1.90 -19.62 27.07
CA ARG A 463 -3.21 -20.18 27.42
C ARG A 463 -4.25 -20.04 26.31
N ASP A 464 -4.18 -18.92 25.54
CA ASP A 464 -5.11 -18.66 24.47
C ASP A 464 -4.82 -19.57 23.27
N ASP A 465 -5.81 -20.40 22.89
CA ASP A 465 -5.66 -21.40 21.82
C ASP A 465 -5.32 -20.78 20.45
N ARG A 466 -5.84 -19.55 20.16
CA ARG A 466 -5.58 -18.89 18.88
C ARG A 466 -4.17 -18.30 18.86
N MET A 467 -3.76 -17.66 19.95
CA MET A 467 -2.38 -17.17 20.09
C MET A 467 -1.38 -18.32 20.05
N HIS A 468 -1.70 -19.45 20.68
CA HIS A 468 -0.87 -20.67 20.64
C HIS A 468 -0.75 -21.21 19.20
N ALA A 469 -1.86 -21.25 18.44
CA ALA A 469 -1.86 -21.68 17.05
C ALA A 469 -1.03 -20.74 16.16
N ASP A 470 -1.17 -19.42 16.31
CA ASP A 470 -0.41 -18.41 15.59
C ASP A 470 1.10 -18.52 15.88
N PHE A 471 1.51 -18.66 17.14
CA PHE A 471 2.91 -18.84 17.52
C PHE A 471 3.48 -20.16 17.01
N LYS A 472 2.68 -21.22 16.97
CA LYS A 472 3.09 -22.49 16.39
C LYS A 472 3.31 -22.39 14.88
N ALA A 473 2.41 -21.70 14.15
CA ALA A 473 2.56 -21.47 12.72
C ALA A 473 3.82 -20.62 12.42
N MET A 474 4.10 -19.61 13.24
CA MET A 474 5.32 -18.82 13.15
C MET A 474 6.58 -19.68 13.37
N LEU A 475 6.57 -20.55 14.38
CA LEU A 475 7.66 -21.50 14.66
C LEU A 475 7.96 -22.38 13.45
N GLU A 476 6.91 -23.02 12.90
CA GLU A 476 7.03 -23.93 11.74
C GLU A 476 7.58 -23.22 10.50
N SER A 477 7.17 -21.96 10.26
CA SER A 477 7.69 -21.13 9.17
C SER A 477 9.18 -20.82 9.31
N HIS A 478 9.63 -20.43 10.50
CA HIS A 478 11.05 -20.18 10.76
C HIS A 478 11.90 -21.44 10.61
N GLU A 479 11.41 -22.59 11.08
CA GLU A 479 12.11 -23.86 10.89
C GLU A 479 12.24 -24.26 9.42
N GLU A 480 11.20 -23.97 8.60
CA GLU A 480 11.26 -24.16 7.15
C GLU A 480 12.25 -23.22 6.48
N ASN A 481 12.23 -21.93 6.83
CA ASN A 481 13.15 -20.94 6.30
C ASN A 481 14.62 -21.30 6.61
N ILE A 482 14.89 -21.80 7.82
CA ILE A 482 16.23 -22.31 8.19
C ILE A 482 16.64 -23.47 7.29
N ARG A 483 15.76 -24.44 7.03
CA ARG A 483 16.05 -25.58 6.15
C ARG A 483 16.33 -25.16 4.71
N ARG A 484 15.59 -24.17 4.20
CA ARG A 484 15.76 -23.65 2.83
C ARG A 484 17.02 -22.82 2.64
N ALA A 485 17.50 -22.17 3.71
CA ALA A 485 18.66 -21.28 3.69
C ALA A 485 19.97 -21.99 4.14
N SER A 486 19.91 -23.28 4.52
CA SER A 486 21.05 -24.13 4.87
C SER A 486 21.53 -24.90 3.67
#